data_3538104eefddb7fd792563468c20a613
#
_entry.id   3538104eefddb7fd792563468c20a613
#
_cell.length_a   1.000
_cell.length_b   1.000
_cell.length_c   1.000
_cell.angle_alpha   90.00
_cell.angle_beta   90.00
_cell.angle_gamma   90.00
#
_symmetry.space_group_name_H-M   'P 1'
#
loop_
_entity.id
_entity.type
_entity.pdbx_description
1 polymer ?
#
loop_
_entity_poly.entity_id
_entity_poly.type
_entity_poly.pdbx_seq_one_letter_code
_entity_poly.pdbx_strand_id
1 'polypeptide(L)'
;LSPGFFPFVLSRMQNNLDRFDFTEDKIFGEPDEHGLSTVTKLSVKRASVGTDGKPRNYPWCVIVENGRAVKEKTATGGTHIKSGTYKKQRSVYVNINDLDFFNLVYRTTRFIESWELTYGPKLIRDARKLLSEQRAAAQQ
;
A
#
# COMPACT_ATOMS: atom_id res chain seq x y z
N LEU A 1 -2.47 -0.12 -1.15
CA LEU A 1 -2.18 -0.56 0.22
C LEU A 1 -2.34 -2.07 0.33
N SER A 2 -1.40 -2.72 0.97
CA SER A 2 -1.55 -4.13 1.34
C SER A 2 -2.65 -4.26 2.42
N PRO A 3 -3.43 -5.36 2.46
CA PRO A 3 -4.45 -5.58 3.50
C PRO A 3 -3.88 -5.45 4.91
N GLY A 4 -2.65 -5.91 5.14
CA GLY A 4 -1.96 -5.82 6.44
C GLY A 4 -1.62 -4.40 6.91
N PHE A 5 -1.66 -3.40 6.02
CA PHE A 5 -1.43 -2.01 6.41
C PHE A 5 -2.45 -1.52 7.44
N PHE A 6 -3.72 -1.84 7.23
CA PHE A 6 -4.80 -1.30 8.07
C PHE A 6 -4.72 -1.77 9.54
N PRO A 7 -4.61 -3.07 9.85
CA PRO A 7 -4.42 -3.52 11.24
C PRO A 7 -3.08 -3.03 11.82
N PHE A 8 -2.02 -2.91 11.01
CA PHE A 8 -0.75 -2.36 11.46
C PHE A 8 -0.90 -0.90 11.93
N VAL A 9 -1.52 -0.04 11.11
CA VAL A 9 -1.76 1.37 11.48
C VAL A 9 -2.66 1.46 12.70
N LEU A 10 -3.73 0.65 12.76
CA LEU A 10 -4.64 0.63 13.91
C LEU A 10 -3.90 0.33 15.22
N SER A 11 -3.00 -0.68 15.22
CA SER A 11 -2.18 -1.00 16.38
C SER A 11 -1.25 0.16 16.78
N ARG A 12 -0.75 0.91 15.81
CA ARG A 12 0.11 2.08 16.06
C ARG A 12 -0.69 3.25 16.63
N MET A 13 -1.93 3.47 16.14
CA MET A 13 -2.81 4.51 16.68
C MET A 13 -3.16 4.27 18.15
N GLN A 14 -3.37 3.02 18.56
CA GLN A 14 -3.65 2.66 19.96
C GLN A 14 -2.49 2.96 20.92
N ASN A 15 -1.27 3.09 20.41
CA ASN A 15 -0.07 3.42 21.20
C ASN A 15 0.27 4.93 21.23
N ASN A 16 -0.67 5.80 20.88
CA ASN A 16 -0.54 7.27 20.93
C ASN A 16 0.74 7.80 20.29
N LEU A 17 1.02 7.39 19.06
CA LEU A 17 2.21 7.83 18.35
C LEU A 17 2.11 9.30 17.92
N ASP A 18 3.02 10.14 18.40
CA ASP A 18 3.14 11.54 17.95
C ASP A 18 3.59 11.65 16.49
N ARG A 19 4.38 10.69 16.03
CA ARG A 19 4.90 10.61 14.67
C ARG A 19 4.68 9.24 14.08
N PHE A 20 4.25 9.23 12.83
CA PHE A 20 4.14 8.04 12.00
C PHE A 20 4.56 8.39 10.57
N ASP A 21 5.34 7.52 9.94
CA ASP A 21 5.69 7.62 8.54
C ASP A 21 5.68 6.22 7.93
N PHE A 22 4.85 6.05 6.93
CA PHE A 22 4.76 4.82 6.16
C PHE A 22 4.67 5.17 4.68
N THR A 23 5.46 4.51 3.86
CA THR A 23 5.40 4.65 2.41
C THR A 23 5.43 3.26 1.77
N GLU A 24 4.50 3.02 0.88
CA GLU A 24 4.46 1.86 0.00
C GLU A 24 4.52 2.34 -1.44
N ASP A 25 5.32 1.69 -2.26
CA ASP A 25 5.42 1.98 -3.68
C ASP A 25 5.21 0.73 -4.52
N LYS A 26 4.67 0.93 -5.71
CA LYS A 26 4.50 -0.11 -6.72
C LYS A 26 5.02 0.39 -8.06
N ILE A 27 5.81 -0.47 -8.72
CA ILE A 27 6.25 -0.25 -10.09
C ILE A 27 5.62 -1.33 -10.98
N PHE A 28 4.99 -0.92 -12.07
CA PHE A 28 4.24 -1.82 -12.93
C PHE A 28 4.25 -1.37 -14.40
N GLY A 29 3.76 -2.23 -15.26
CA GLY A 29 3.76 -2.02 -16.71
C GLY A 29 5.11 -2.31 -17.36
N GLU A 30 5.13 -2.37 -18.68
CA GLU A 30 6.36 -2.46 -19.46
C GLU A 30 7.05 -1.10 -19.51
N PRO A 31 8.38 -1.08 -19.61
CA PRO A 31 9.14 0.15 -19.81
C PRO A 31 8.73 0.86 -21.10
N ASP A 32 8.66 2.18 -21.05
CA ASP A 32 8.48 3.03 -22.22
C ASP A 32 9.77 3.12 -23.06
N GLU A 33 9.76 3.94 -24.11
CA GLU A 33 10.93 4.20 -25.01
C GLU A 33 12.18 4.74 -24.28
N HIS A 34 11.99 5.28 -23.06
CA HIS A 34 13.07 5.76 -22.20
C HIS A 34 13.46 4.76 -21.11
N GLY A 35 12.94 3.53 -21.14
CA GLY A 35 13.18 2.49 -20.14
C GLY A 35 12.49 2.73 -18.80
N LEU A 36 11.47 3.59 -18.75
CA LEU A 36 10.77 3.97 -17.53
C LEU A 36 9.42 3.28 -17.42
N SER A 37 9.15 2.64 -16.29
CA SER A 37 7.85 2.04 -15.94
C SER A 37 7.04 2.96 -15.03
N THR A 38 5.73 2.74 -14.98
CA THR A 38 4.81 3.51 -14.13
C THR A 38 5.03 3.19 -12.66
N VAL A 39 5.03 4.23 -11.84
CA VAL A 39 5.18 4.13 -10.38
C VAL A 39 4.01 4.83 -9.70
N THR A 40 3.43 4.16 -8.69
CA THR A 40 2.53 4.79 -7.73
C THR A 40 3.14 4.64 -6.34
N LYS A 41 3.22 5.76 -5.61
CA LYS A 41 3.61 5.81 -4.20
C LYS A 41 2.43 6.25 -3.36
N LEU A 42 2.22 5.57 -2.24
CA LEU A 42 1.28 5.99 -1.22
C LEU A 42 2.05 6.21 0.08
N SER A 43 1.94 7.40 0.62
CA SER A 43 2.51 7.72 1.93
C SER A 43 1.41 8.08 2.91
N VAL A 44 1.52 7.58 4.12
CA VAL A 44 0.66 7.93 5.24
C VAL A 44 1.56 8.45 6.36
N LYS A 45 1.36 9.69 6.73
CA LYS A 45 2.20 10.38 7.72
C LYS A 45 1.33 10.95 8.82
N ARG A 46 1.85 10.95 10.05
CA ARG A 46 1.28 11.67 11.19
C ARG A 46 2.32 12.57 11.81
N ALA A 47 1.90 13.79 12.12
CA ALA A 47 2.64 14.70 12.98
C ALA A 47 1.64 15.47 13.84
N SER A 48 1.67 15.26 15.16
CA SER A 48 0.78 15.94 16.12
C SER A 48 1.06 17.42 16.24
N VAL A 49 2.30 17.82 15.93
CA VAL A 49 2.77 19.20 16.04
C VAL A 49 3.31 19.69 14.69
N GLY A 50 3.00 20.92 14.34
CA GLY A 50 3.53 21.58 13.14
C GLY A 50 5.00 22.01 13.29
N THR A 51 5.58 22.51 12.21
CA THR A 51 6.93 23.08 12.20
C THR A 51 7.03 24.37 13.03
N ASP A 52 5.88 25.00 13.28
CA ASP A 52 5.73 26.18 14.15
C ASP A 52 5.55 25.84 15.63
N GLY A 53 5.65 24.55 15.99
CA GLY A 53 5.49 24.07 17.36
C GLY A 53 4.04 23.97 17.86
N LYS A 54 3.04 24.28 17.02
CA LYS A 54 1.63 24.26 17.41
C LYS A 54 0.97 22.91 17.14
N PRO A 55 0.02 22.48 17.98
CA PRO A 55 -0.78 21.29 17.72
C PRO A 55 -1.54 21.39 16.40
N ARG A 56 -1.64 20.28 15.67
CA ARG A 56 -2.40 20.18 14.41
C ARG A 56 -3.79 19.59 14.64
N ASN A 57 -4.81 20.27 14.12
CA ASN A 57 -6.18 19.73 14.10
C ASN A 57 -6.33 18.54 13.14
N TYR A 58 -5.50 18.48 12.10
CA TYR A 58 -5.46 17.43 11.08
C TYR A 58 -4.04 16.84 11.02
N PRO A 59 -3.66 15.99 12.00
CA PRO A 59 -2.29 15.50 12.12
C PRO A 59 -1.93 14.44 11.07
N TRP A 60 -2.91 13.76 10.46
CA TRP A 60 -2.69 12.76 9.44
C TRP A 60 -2.67 13.37 8.05
N CYS A 61 -1.72 12.93 7.23
CA CYS A 61 -1.60 13.30 5.83
C CYS A 61 -1.46 12.03 4.99
N VAL A 62 -2.40 11.81 4.09
CA VAL A 62 -2.35 10.74 3.09
C VAL A 62 -1.95 11.36 1.76
N ILE A 63 -0.87 10.85 1.16
CA ILE A 63 -0.28 11.38 -0.07
C ILE A 63 -0.24 10.27 -1.11
N VAL A 64 -0.77 10.54 -2.29
CA VAL A 64 -0.64 9.67 -3.47
C VAL A 64 0.21 10.39 -4.50
N GLU A 65 1.27 9.73 -4.95
CA GLU A 65 2.15 10.24 -6.00
C GLU A 65 2.19 9.26 -7.16
N ASN A 66 2.10 9.78 -8.36
CA ASN A 66 2.37 9.06 -9.59
C ASN A 66 3.63 9.59 -10.25
N GLY A 67 4.39 8.70 -10.85
CA GLY A 67 5.62 9.02 -11.52
C GLY A 67 6.12 7.90 -12.41
N ARG A 68 7.38 8.01 -12.80
CA ARG A 68 8.10 7.05 -13.63
C ARG A 68 9.43 6.70 -12.99
N ALA A 69 9.89 5.45 -13.17
CA ALA A 69 11.21 5.02 -12.72
C ALA A 69 11.71 3.82 -13.53
N VAL A 70 13.00 3.54 -13.42
CA VAL A 70 13.58 2.30 -13.95
C VAL A 70 13.19 1.14 -13.03
N LYS A 71 12.66 0.07 -13.64
CA LYS A 71 12.31 -1.19 -12.96
C LYS A 71 13.55 -2.08 -12.86
N GLU A 72 13.82 -2.57 -11.68
CA GLU A 72 14.93 -3.51 -11.40
C GLU A 72 14.38 -4.78 -10.77
N LYS A 73 14.95 -5.94 -11.14
CA LYS A 73 14.56 -7.23 -10.58
C LYS A 73 15.38 -7.52 -9.33
N THR A 74 14.74 -8.04 -8.28
CA THR A 74 15.43 -8.60 -7.12
C THR A 74 15.98 -9.99 -7.44
N ALA A 75 16.95 -10.47 -6.67
CA ALA A 75 17.47 -11.82 -6.75
C ALA A 75 16.38 -12.90 -6.57
N THR A 76 15.30 -12.57 -5.86
CA THR A 76 14.14 -13.45 -5.60
C THR A 76 13.05 -13.36 -6.67
N GLY A 77 13.28 -12.64 -7.78
CA GLY A 77 12.34 -12.47 -8.89
C GLY A 77 11.29 -11.38 -8.72
N GLY A 78 11.28 -10.68 -7.58
CA GLY A 78 10.45 -9.49 -7.38
C GLY A 78 10.92 -8.31 -8.22
N THR A 79 10.12 -7.24 -8.27
CA THR A 79 10.49 -5.98 -8.94
C THR A 79 10.45 -4.83 -7.95
N HIS A 80 11.40 -3.91 -8.09
CA HIS A 80 11.46 -2.69 -7.29
C HIS A 80 11.92 -1.50 -8.14
N ILE A 81 11.82 -0.32 -7.57
CA ILE A 81 12.29 0.92 -8.18
C ILE A 81 13.81 1.00 -8.01
N LYS A 82 14.54 1.14 -9.13
CA LYS A 82 15.97 1.42 -9.07
C LYS A 82 16.23 2.73 -8.34
N SER A 83 17.12 2.70 -7.35
CA SER A 83 17.44 3.86 -6.52
C SER A 83 17.85 5.07 -7.39
N GLY A 84 17.34 6.26 -7.03
CA GLY A 84 17.68 7.52 -7.72
C GLY A 84 16.99 7.74 -9.07
N THR A 85 16.18 6.79 -9.58
CA THR A 85 15.55 6.93 -10.91
C THR A 85 14.10 7.45 -10.87
N TYR A 86 13.51 7.57 -9.69
CA TYR A 86 12.12 8.02 -9.57
C TYR A 86 11.95 9.49 -9.99
N LYS A 87 11.04 9.71 -10.94
CA LYS A 87 10.64 11.04 -11.42
C LYS A 87 9.16 11.23 -11.11
N LYS A 88 8.87 12.08 -10.12
CA LYS A 88 7.49 12.44 -9.75
C LYS A 88 6.84 13.24 -10.87
N GLN A 89 5.62 12.87 -11.26
CA GLN A 89 4.82 13.59 -12.25
C GLN A 89 3.63 14.31 -11.61
N ARG A 90 2.92 13.63 -10.69
CA ARG A 90 1.73 14.19 -10.01
C ARG A 90 1.75 13.79 -8.55
N SER A 91 1.15 14.65 -7.72
CA SER A 91 0.95 14.38 -6.30
C SER A 91 -0.38 15.00 -5.86
N VAL A 92 -1.13 14.25 -5.08
CA VAL A 92 -2.31 14.73 -4.36
C VAL A 92 -2.19 14.34 -2.90
N TYR A 93 -2.76 15.13 -2.01
CA TYR A 93 -2.77 14.82 -0.59
C TYR A 93 -4.07 15.25 0.07
N VAL A 94 -4.37 14.63 1.19
CA VAL A 94 -5.48 15.01 2.08
C VAL A 94 -5.00 14.99 3.52
N ASN A 95 -5.39 16.01 4.28
CA ASN A 95 -5.18 16.03 5.73
C ASN A 95 -6.45 15.58 6.45
N ILE A 96 -6.30 14.73 7.46
CA ILE A 96 -7.39 14.06 8.16
C ILE A 96 -7.16 14.20 9.67
N ASN A 97 -8.21 14.40 10.46
CA ASN A 97 -8.13 14.39 11.91
C ASN A 97 -8.01 12.96 12.46
N ASP A 98 -7.69 12.82 13.73
CA ASP A 98 -7.48 11.49 14.36
C ASP A 98 -8.73 10.62 14.32
N LEU A 99 -9.92 11.18 14.59
CA LEU A 99 -11.17 10.42 14.65
C LEU A 99 -11.58 9.90 13.27
N ASP A 100 -11.53 10.75 12.25
CA ASP A 100 -11.91 10.37 10.88
C ASP A 100 -10.93 9.37 10.30
N PHE A 101 -9.63 9.53 10.55
CA PHE A 101 -8.63 8.56 10.12
C PHE A 101 -8.79 7.22 10.84
N PHE A 102 -9.04 7.21 12.16
CA PHE A 102 -9.35 6.00 12.91
C PHE A 102 -10.58 5.29 12.32
N ASN A 103 -11.68 6.01 12.10
CA ASN A 103 -12.89 5.44 11.52
C ASN A 103 -12.66 4.84 10.14
N LEU A 104 -11.89 5.52 9.29
CA LEU A 104 -11.50 5.02 7.97
C LEU A 104 -10.75 3.69 8.09
N VAL A 105 -9.69 3.65 8.89
CA VAL A 105 -8.83 2.47 9.08
C VAL A 105 -9.62 1.32 9.72
N TYR A 106 -10.38 1.59 10.78
CA TYR A 106 -11.16 0.59 11.49
C TYR A 106 -12.23 -0.05 10.59
N ARG A 107 -13.02 0.75 9.89
CA ARG A 107 -14.06 0.25 8.98
C ARG A 107 -13.47 -0.56 7.83
N THR A 108 -12.34 -0.11 7.28
CA THR A 108 -11.66 -0.84 6.20
C THR A 108 -11.11 -2.17 6.69
N THR A 109 -10.51 -2.22 7.89
CA THR A 109 -10.05 -3.47 8.51
C THR A 109 -11.21 -4.46 8.66
N ARG A 110 -12.33 -4.02 9.25
CA ARG A 110 -13.53 -4.87 9.45
C ARG A 110 -14.13 -5.35 8.13
N PHE A 111 -14.13 -4.51 7.10
CA PHE A 111 -14.62 -4.90 5.78
C PHE A 111 -13.73 -6.00 5.17
N ILE A 112 -12.40 -5.84 5.22
CA ILE A 112 -11.45 -6.84 4.70
C ILE A 112 -11.60 -8.16 5.44
N GLU A 113 -11.62 -8.15 6.77
CA GLU A 113 -11.81 -9.35 7.60
C GLU A 113 -13.12 -10.08 7.25
N SER A 114 -14.23 -9.35 7.16
CA SER A 114 -15.52 -9.91 6.79
C SER A 114 -15.52 -10.53 5.39
N TRP A 115 -14.86 -9.86 4.44
CA TRP A 115 -14.70 -10.36 3.07
C TRP A 115 -13.85 -11.63 3.03
N GLU A 116 -12.72 -11.66 3.73
CA GLU A 116 -11.84 -12.83 3.81
C GLU A 116 -12.54 -14.03 4.45
N LEU A 117 -13.31 -13.82 5.53
CA LEU A 117 -14.09 -14.89 6.16
C LEU A 117 -15.18 -15.46 5.23
N THR A 118 -15.81 -14.59 4.45
CA THR A 118 -16.93 -14.99 3.56
C THR A 118 -16.43 -15.69 2.29
N TYR A 119 -15.43 -15.14 1.65
CA TYR A 119 -15.00 -15.56 0.32
C TYR A 119 -13.69 -16.36 0.31
N GLY A 120 -12.84 -16.19 1.31
CA GLY A 120 -11.53 -16.85 1.40
C GLY A 120 -11.60 -18.37 1.26
N PRO A 121 -12.48 -19.09 1.96
CA PRO A 121 -12.59 -20.55 1.83
C PRO A 121 -12.95 -21.02 0.42
N LYS A 122 -13.79 -20.27 -0.30
CA LYS A 122 -14.12 -20.55 -1.69
C LYS A 122 -12.93 -20.34 -2.60
N LEU A 123 -12.27 -19.19 -2.50
CA LEU A 123 -11.10 -18.86 -3.33
C LEU A 123 -9.96 -19.87 -3.16
N ILE A 124 -9.71 -20.34 -1.92
CA ILE A 124 -8.69 -21.36 -1.64
C ILE A 124 -9.05 -22.70 -2.33
N ARG A 125 -10.32 -23.10 -2.28
CA ARG A 125 -10.76 -24.35 -2.97
C ARG A 125 -10.61 -24.23 -4.47
N ASP A 126 -11.04 -23.10 -5.05
CA ASP A 126 -10.98 -22.86 -6.50
C ASP A 126 -9.51 -22.82 -6.98
N ALA A 127 -8.63 -22.16 -6.24
CA ALA A 127 -7.20 -22.13 -6.52
C ALA A 127 -6.54 -23.52 -6.45
N ARG A 128 -6.88 -24.35 -5.44
CA ARG A 128 -6.38 -25.73 -5.34
C ARG A 128 -6.83 -26.58 -6.52
N LYS A 129 -8.07 -26.43 -6.96
CA LYS A 129 -8.59 -27.15 -8.13
C LYS A 129 -7.82 -26.77 -9.38
N LEU A 130 -7.65 -25.47 -9.66
CA LEU A 130 -6.87 -24.99 -10.80
C LEU A 130 -5.42 -25.50 -10.80
N LEU A 131 -4.76 -25.49 -9.65
CA LEU A 131 -3.39 -26.00 -9.51
C LEU A 131 -3.31 -27.52 -9.77
N SER A 132 -4.32 -28.29 -9.34
CA SER A 132 -4.36 -29.74 -9.62
C SER A 132 -4.57 -30.02 -11.12
N GLU A 133 -5.43 -29.27 -11.78
CA GLU A 133 -5.67 -29.37 -13.23
C GLU A 133 -4.40 -29.01 -14.04
N GLN A 134 -3.70 -27.93 -13.66
CA GLN A 134 -2.44 -27.55 -14.31
C GLN A 134 -1.34 -28.62 -14.15
N ARG A 135 -1.23 -29.23 -12.96
CA ARG A 135 -0.26 -30.31 -12.71
C ARG A 135 -0.58 -31.55 -13.53
N ALA A 136 -1.85 -31.91 -13.64
CA ALA A 136 -2.27 -33.05 -14.44
C ALA A 136 -1.99 -32.85 -15.95
N ALA A 137 -2.23 -31.61 -16.45
CA ALA A 137 -1.93 -31.26 -17.84
C ALA A 137 -0.42 -31.25 -18.15
N ALA A 138 0.44 -30.93 -17.17
CA ALA A 138 1.90 -30.90 -17.34
C ALA A 138 2.56 -32.30 -17.28
N GLN A 139 1.79 -33.34 -16.91
CA GLN A 139 2.26 -34.74 -16.84
C GLN A 139 1.83 -35.60 -18.03
N GLN A 140 1.07 -35.01 -18.96
CA GLN A 140 0.70 -35.59 -20.27
C GLN A 140 1.64 -35.12 -21.36
#